data_ccbfca0e017410a54a6cda4a12df5772
#
_entry.id   ccbfca0e017410a54a6cda4a12df5772
#
_cell.length_a   1.000
_cell.length_b   1.000
_cell.length_c   1.000
_cell.angle_alpha   90.00
_cell.angle_beta   90.00
_cell.angle_gamma   90.00
#
_symmetry.space_group_name_H-M   'P 1'
#
loop_
_entity.id
_entity.type
_entity.pdbx_description
1 polymer ?
#
loop_
_entity_poly.entity_id
_entity_poly.type
_entity_poly.pdbx_seq_one_letter_code
_entity_poly.pdbx_strand_id
1 'polypeptide(L)'
;MDHVFISYASGDLAKADSFRQLLLQQSIPCWMAPYDIPAGQRYAYAVTTSLRHCACAVVLYSAKTMQSENVERELECAVNFKKPIVPIALEETPLSDNFLYYFANRQSKPIRAQEEILQELRKLTHASVVPNTLQKQLSVQFAALLAKAQQGDAAAQYEAANCYRNGKGVEKNPQEAIRWLDLAAAQGHLQAQLLLADCLMEDADTPQDKTRAAEYYLAAAEQGNAVAQRKLGICFQDGTGVLKSPQEACYWYQQAAAQNDAEAQKRLGNCYDFGSGVPQNDTLAMHWYHKAAEQGHVLAQYNLALGYENGQGVPQDYSAALHWYRRSAEQGDADAQFALGWYYEIGQSVTLSYVEALRWYKASAAQGYSMAQFRVGCFYQEGKGTLPNLKKAVEFYCEAAKQGHPLAQYRLAECYQRGDGVPQNFGEAINWYRRAASQQYLPALQKLSECYEGDSQNPTLSTFWHNAYEKALQATEKVLPF
;
A
#
# COMPACT_ATOMS: atom_id res chain seq x y z
N MET A 1 8.14 16.00 -2.58
CA MET A 1 7.91 17.44 -2.78
C MET A 1 7.51 18.01 -1.43
N ASP A 2 8.16 19.08 -1.00
CA ASP A 2 7.85 19.72 0.27
C ASP A 2 6.55 20.51 0.12
N HIS A 3 5.45 19.95 0.61
CA HIS A 3 4.14 20.59 0.59
C HIS A 3 3.75 21.13 1.98
N VAL A 4 2.78 22.01 2.03
CA VAL A 4 2.12 22.49 3.25
C VAL A 4 1.01 21.49 3.59
N PHE A 5 1.04 20.90 4.79
CA PHE A 5 -0.09 20.12 5.31
C PHE A 5 -1.09 21.07 5.97
N ILE A 6 -2.38 21.01 5.60
CA ILE A 6 -3.43 21.87 6.16
C ILE A 6 -4.32 21.03 7.09
N SER A 7 -4.24 21.34 8.39
CA SER A 7 -5.10 20.76 9.45
C SER A 7 -6.19 21.73 9.84
N TYR A 8 -7.41 21.24 9.97
CA TYR A 8 -8.61 22.05 10.29
C TYR A 8 -9.73 21.19 10.87
N ALA A 9 -10.66 21.79 11.60
CA ALA A 9 -11.86 21.11 12.06
C ALA A 9 -12.90 21.00 10.92
N SER A 10 -13.62 19.88 10.84
CA SER A 10 -14.60 19.61 9.77
C SER A 10 -15.65 20.71 9.60
N GLY A 11 -15.99 21.41 10.68
CA GLY A 11 -16.91 22.56 10.64
C GLY A 11 -16.35 23.83 10.02
N ASP A 12 -15.05 23.87 9.70
CA ASP A 12 -14.35 25.03 9.09
C ASP A 12 -13.91 24.75 7.63
N LEU A 13 -14.43 23.68 7.04
CA LEU A 13 -14.06 23.22 5.68
C LEU A 13 -14.08 24.35 4.63
N ALA A 14 -15.11 25.19 4.61
CA ALA A 14 -15.23 26.27 3.62
C ALA A 14 -14.10 27.31 3.72
N LYS A 15 -13.69 27.65 4.96
CA LYS A 15 -12.59 28.58 5.21
C LYS A 15 -11.24 27.92 4.87
N ALA A 16 -11.10 26.63 5.19
CA ALA A 16 -9.91 25.84 4.89
C ALA A 16 -9.72 25.66 3.37
N ASP A 17 -10.81 25.40 2.64
CA ASP A 17 -10.76 25.32 1.16
C ASP A 17 -10.40 26.66 0.53
N SER A 18 -10.99 27.77 1.00
CA SER A 18 -10.60 29.10 0.53
C SER A 18 -9.12 29.38 0.77
N PHE A 19 -8.55 28.96 1.88
CA PHE A 19 -7.14 29.10 2.18
C PHE A 19 -6.29 28.18 1.28
N ARG A 20 -6.73 26.93 1.05
CA ARG A 20 -6.10 26.02 0.10
C ARG A 20 -6.02 26.61 -1.30
N GLN A 21 -7.12 27.17 -1.80
CA GLN A 21 -7.16 27.83 -3.13
C GLN A 21 -6.19 29.00 -3.19
N LEU A 22 -6.08 29.80 -2.13
CA LEU A 22 -5.10 30.88 -2.05
C LEU A 22 -3.66 30.35 -2.19
N LEU A 23 -3.31 29.26 -1.50
CA LEU A 23 -1.97 28.66 -1.59
C LEU A 23 -1.68 28.14 -3.00
N LEU A 24 -2.65 27.46 -3.62
CA LEU A 24 -2.53 26.96 -4.99
C LEU A 24 -2.34 28.10 -5.99
N GLN A 25 -3.10 29.20 -5.89
CA GLN A 25 -2.93 30.39 -6.72
C GLN A 25 -1.54 31.01 -6.58
N GLN A 26 -0.92 30.89 -5.40
CA GLN A 26 0.43 31.37 -5.10
C GLN A 26 1.53 30.32 -5.37
N SER A 27 1.18 29.21 -6.06
CA SER A 27 2.10 28.12 -6.39
C SER A 27 2.78 27.48 -5.15
N ILE A 28 2.12 27.50 -4.00
CA ILE A 28 2.58 26.84 -2.80
C ILE A 28 1.91 25.45 -2.77
N PRO A 29 2.68 24.35 -2.90
CA PRO A 29 2.10 23.01 -2.87
C PRO A 29 1.48 22.77 -1.51
N CYS A 30 0.25 22.28 -1.46
CA CYS A 30 -0.46 21.98 -0.22
C CYS A 30 -1.21 20.65 -0.32
N TRP A 31 -1.43 20.04 0.83
CA TRP A 31 -2.21 18.82 1.01
C TRP A 31 -3.28 19.04 2.09
N MET A 32 -4.50 18.67 1.81
CA MET A 32 -5.65 18.85 2.70
C MET A 32 -6.66 17.70 2.52
N ALA A 33 -7.02 17.01 3.60
CA ALA A 33 -8.12 16.05 3.58
C ALA A 33 -9.47 16.79 3.43
N PRO A 34 -10.48 16.23 2.74
CA PRO A 34 -10.45 14.94 2.05
C PRO A 34 -9.95 15.01 0.60
N TYR A 35 -9.65 16.19 0.06
CA TYR A 35 -9.38 16.43 -1.37
C TYR A 35 -8.15 15.68 -1.90
N ASP A 36 -7.12 15.54 -1.06
CA ASP A 36 -5.82 15.01 -1.50
C ASP A 36 -5.58 13.57 -1.01
N ILE A 37 -6.64 12.88 -0.55
CA ILE A 37 -6.57 11.45 -0.17
C ILE A 37 -6.73 10.61 -1.44
N PRO A 38 -5.71 9.80 -1.81
CA PRO A 38 -5.83 8.92 -2.96
C PRO A 38 -6.97 7.91 -2.81
N ALA A 39 -7.65 7.61 -3.92
CA ALA A 39 -8.74 6.65 -3.93
C ALA A 39 -8.30 5.30 -3.36
N GLY A 40 -9.10 4.73 -2.46
CA GLY A 40 -8.81 3.45 -1.81
C GLY A 40 -7.84 3.49 -0.63
N GLN A 41 -7.22 4.63 -0.32
CA GLN A 41 -6.37 4.75 0.88
C GLN A 41 -7.18 5.00 2.14
N ARG A 42 -6.71 4.42 3.25
CA ARG A 42 -7.28 4.69 4.58
C ARG A 42 -6.90 6.10 5.04
N TYR A 43 -7.87 6.85 5.56
CA TYR A 43 -7.70 8.23 6.04
C TYR A 43 -6.46 8.41 6.92
N ALA A 44 -6.34 7.63 8.00
CA ALA A 44 -5.22 7.75 8.92
C ALA A 44 -3.84 7.51 8.27
N TYR A 45 -3.76 6.60 7.31
CA TYR A 45 -2.52 6.31 6.58
C TYR A 45 -2.14 7.48 5.65
N ALA A 46 -3.09 8.02 4.90
CA ALA A 46 -2.87 9.14 4.00
C ALA A 46 -2.42 10.40 4.76
N VAL A 47 -3.08 10.72 5.87
CA VAL A 47 -2.73 11.83 6.77
C VAL A 47 -1.32 11.67 7.34
N THR A 48 -1.01 10.51 7.92
CA THR A 48 0.32 10.25 8.52
C THR A 48 1.43 10.31 7.48
N THR A 49 1.19 9.76 6.29
CA THR A 49 2.17 9.80 5.19
C THR A 49 2.41 11.22 4.70
N SER A 50 1.34 12.01 4.51
CA SER A 50 1.47 13.41 4.11
C SER A 50 2.21 14.25 5.15
N LEU A 51 1.87 14.09 6.45
CA LEU A 51 2.55 14.78 7.54
C LEU A 51 4.04 14.42 7.64
N ARG A 52 4.40 13.17 7.38
CA ARG A 52 5.81 12.74 7.37
C ARG A 52 6.63 13.47 6.30
N HIS A 53 6.03 13.76 5.15
CA HIS A 53 6.71 14.33 3.97
C HIS A 53 6.43 15.82 3.75
N CYS A 54 5.60 16.47 4.58
CA CYS A 54 5.35 17.89 4.46
C CYS A 54 6.55 18.76 4.89
N ALA A 55 6.63 19.96 4.37
CA ALA A 55 7.60 20.97 4.80
C ALA A 55 7.19 21.59 6.15
N CYS A 56 5.89 21.84 6.32
CA CYS A 56 5.30 22.34 7.56
C CYS A 56 3.83 21.92 7.66
N ALA A 57 3.28 21.95 8.88
CA ALA A 57 1.88 21.80 9.15
C ALA A 57 1.25 23.16 9.47
N VAL A 58 0.30 23.60 8.66
CA VAL A 58 -0.56 24.75 8.95
C VAL A 58 -1.77 24.28 9.73
N VAL A 59 -2.08 24.92 10.85
CA VAL A 59 -3.27 24.62 11.63
C VAL A 59 -4.21 25.82 11.59
N LEU A 60 -5.32 25.64 10.90
CA LEU A 60 -6.39 26.63 10.84
C LEU A 60 -7.29 26.44 12.09
N TYR A 61 -7.21 27.32 13.04
CA TYR A 61 -7.89 27.13 14.30
C TYR A 61 -9.05 28.12 14.57
N SER A 62 -10.10 27.59 15.18
CA SER A 62 -11.33 28.23 15.63
C SER A 62 -11.79 27.58 16.93
N ALA A 63 -12.89 28.02 17.51
CA ALA A 63 -13.51 27.35 18.65
C ALA A 63 -13.84 25.86 18.38
N LYS A 64 -14.16 25.50 17.11
CA LYS A 64 -14.42 24.11 16.69
C LYS A 64 -13.14 23.27 16.66
N THR A 65 -12.02 23.86 16.28
CA THR A 65 -10.72 23.20 16.22
C THR A 65 -10.27 22.76 17.62
N MET A 66 -10.54 23.58 18.64
CA MET A 66 -10.17 23.29 20.03
C MET A 66 -10.88 22.03 20.61
N GLN A 67 -11.95 21.55 19.95
CA GLN A 67 -12.72 20.38 20.35
C GLN A 67 -12.51 19.19 19.41
N SER A 68 -11.60 19.31 18.43
CA SER A 68 -11.39 18.29 17.41
C SER A 68 -10.25 17.34 17.77
N GLU A 69 -10.59 16.12 18.19
CA GLU A 69 -9.61 15.05 18.44
C GLU A 69 -8.75 14.74 17.20
N ASN A 70 -9.29 14.91 15.98
CA ASN A 70 -8.54 14.65 14.76
C ASN A 70 -7.41 15.67 14.59
N VAL A 71 -7.69 16.96 14.82
CA VAL A 71 -6.67 18.01 14.74
C VAL A 71 -5.62 17.81 15.83
N GLU A 72 -6.00 17.41 17.02
CA GLU A 72 -5.07 17.12 18.11
C GLU A 72 -4.11 15.95 17.74
N ARG A 73 -4.62 14.87 17.19
CA ARG A 73 -3.80 13.75 16.69
C ARG A 73 -2.87 14.15 15.55
N GLU A 74 -3.32 15.01 14.63
CA GLU A 74 -2.51 15.54 13.54
C GLU A 74 -1.37 16.42 14.08
N LEU A 75 -1.63 17.23 15.11
CA LEU A 75 -0.62 18.01 15.81
C LEU A 75 0.41 17.13 16.52
N GLU A 76 -0.02 16.09 17.23
CA GLU A 76 0.88 15.10 17.83
C GLU A 76 1.79 14.46 16.79
N CYS A 77 1.22 14.05 15.66
CA CYS A 77 1.99 13.50 14.55
C CYS A 77 3.01 14.51 13.99
N ALA A 78 2.61 15.78 13.81
CA ALA A 78 3.50 16.83 13.32
C ALA A 78 4.68 17.06 14.29
N VAL A 79 4.43 17.08 15.60
CA VAL A 79 5.46 17.19 16.64
C VAL A 79 6.41 15.98 16.60
N ASN A 80 5.85 14.76 16.53
CA ASN A 80 6.64 13.52 16.48
C ASN A 80 7.55 13.46 15.24
N PHE A 81 7.10 14.00 14.11
CA PHE A 81 7.89 14.11 12.87
C PHE A 81 8.78 15.37 12.84
N LYS A 82 8.83 16.16 13.92
CA LYS A 82 9.61 17.41 14.06
C LYS A 82 9.28 18.42 12.96
N LYS A 83 8.02 18.50 12.55
CA LYS A 83 7.58 19.44 11.52
C LYS A 83 7.31 20.82 12.12
N PRO A 84 7.70 21.92 11.43
CA PRO A 84 7.26 23.25 11.81
C PRO A 84 5.73 23.32 11.80
N ILE A 85 5.13 23.90 12.84
CA ILE A 85 3.69 24.13 12.91
C ILE A 85 3.44 25.64 12.78
N VAL A 86 2.56 26.04 11.88
CA VAL A 86 2.18 27.43 11.64
C VAL A 86 0.70 27.59 12.03
N PRO A 87 0.41 28.17 13.20
CA PRO A 87 -0.96 28.39 13.64
C PRO A 87 -1.56 29.63 12.96
N ILE A 88 -2.74 29.47 12.37
CA ILE A 88 -3.49 30.54 11.71
C ILE A 88 -4.87 30.65 12.32
N ALA A 89 -5.18 31.78 12.91
CA ALA A 89 -6.47 32.05 13.52
C ALA A 89 -7.54 32.33 12.46
N LEU A 90 -8.60 31.54 12.42
CA LEU A 90 -9.78 31.79 11.59
C LEU A 90 -10.69 32.85 12.21
N GLU A 91 -10.62 33.00 13.55
CA GLU A 91 -11.39 33.93 14.36
C GLU A 91 -10.64 34.24 15.65
N GLU A 92 -11.02 35.26 16.39
CA GLU A 92 -10.43 35.57 17.70
C GLU A 92 -10.97 34.55 18.73
N THR A 93 -10.22 33.48 18.92
CA THR A 93 -10.55 32.41 19.85
C THR A 93 -9.38 32.20 20.83
N PRO A 94 -9.63 32.17 22.16
CA PRO A 94 -8.62 31.83 23.12
C PRO A 94 -8.18 30.37 22.94
N LEU A 95 -6.87 30.11 23.04
CA LEU A 95 -6.30 28.78 22.94
C LEU A 95 -6.60 27.99 24.23
N SER A 96 -7.00 26.73 24.10
CA SER A 96 -7.07 25.79 25.21
C SER A 96 -5.66 25.36 25.66
N ASP A 97 -5.53 24.85 26.90
CA ASP A 97 -4.24 24.44 27.47
C ASP A 97 -3.51 23.41 26.59
N ASN A 98 -4.22 22.47 25.96
CA ASN A 98 -3.66 21.50 25.04
C ASN A 98 -3.03 22.18 23.80
N PHE A 99 -3.74 23.14 23.21
CA PHE A 99 -3.24 23.86 22.04
C PHE A 99 -2.13 24.86 22.37
N LEU A 100 -2.14 25.42 23.59
CA LEU A 100 -1.03 26.23 24.08
C LEU A 100 0.28 25.44 24.11
N TYR A 101 0.26 24.16 24.44
CA TYR A 101 1.44 23.29 24.40
C TYR A 101 2.01 23.16 22.97
N TYR A 102 1.16 22.94 21.97
CA TYR A 102 1.60 22.79 20.57
C TYR A 102 2.07 24.12 19.96
N PHE A 103 1.51 25.24 20.40
CA PHE A 103 1.82 26.58 19.90
C PHE A 103 2.81 27.35 20.77
N ALA A 104 3.35 26.74 21.82
CA ALA A 104 4.37 27.34 22.66
C ALA A 104 5.54 27.85 21.81
N ASN A 105 5.90 29.13 22.02
CA ASN A 105 6.94 29.85 21.26
C ASN A 105 6.60 30.14 19.77
N ARG A 106 5.33 30.11 19.37
CA ARG A 106 4.91 30.40 18.00
C ARG A 106 3.88 31.52 18.00
N GLN A 107 4.08 32.55 17.17
CA GLN A 107 3.07 33.58 16.97
C GLN A 107 1.98 33.07 16.04
N SER A 108 0.74 33.05 16.52
CA SER A 108 -0.41 32.83 15.65
C SER A 108 -0.68 34.06 14.81
N LYS A 109 -1.02 33.85 13.54
CA LYS A 109 -1.39 34.92 12.61
C LYS A 109 -2.86 34.87 12.28
N PRO A 110 -3.57 36.00 12.24
CA PRO A 110 -4.94 36.00 11.76
C PRO A 110 -4.96 35.70 10.24
N ILE A 111 -5.98 34.97 9.78
CA ILE A 111 -6.11 34.58 8.36
C ILE A 111 -6.09 35.78 7.40
N ARG A 112 -6.47 36.97 7.88
CA ARG A 112 -6.40 38.22 7.12
C ARG A 112 -4.97 38.71 6.84
N ALA A 113 -3.97 38.25 7.58
CA ALA A 113 -2.55 38.60 7.36
C ALA A 113 -1.92 37.74 6.23
N GLN A 114 -2.58 37.67 5.08
CA GLN A 114 -2.23 36.74 3.98
C GLN A 114 -0.79 36.88 3.48
N GLU A 115 -0.30 38.11 3.30
CA GLU A 115 1.08 38.32 2.80
C GLU A 115 2.15 37.78 3.74
N GLU A 116 2.00 38.01 5.04
CA GLU A 116 2.94 37.51 6.03
C GLU A 116 2.92 35.98 6.15
N ILE A 117 1.70 35.38 6.07
CA ILE A 117 1.54 33.95 6.06
C ILE A 117 2.20 33.34 4.81
N LEU A 118 1.95 33.90 3.64
CA LEU A 118 2.51 33.43 2.37
C LEU A 118 4.04 33.55 2.37
N GLN A 119 4.61 34.63 2.91
CA GLN A 119 6.07 34.78 3.04
C GLN A 119 6.68 33.71 3.93
N GLU A 120 6.04 33.42 5.07
CA GLU A 120 6.52 32.38 6.00
C GLU A 120 6.44 30.98 5.35
N LEU A 121 5.32 30.65 4.72
CA LEU A 121 5.14 29.35 4.07
C LEU A 121 6.11 29.16 2.90
N ARG A 122 6.39 30.20 2.12
CA ARG A 122 7.41 30.15 1.05
C ARG A 122 8.81 29.86 1.60
N LYS A 123 9.18 30.44 2.73
CA LYS A 123 10.47 30.14 3.39
C LYS A 123 10.56 28.69 3.83
N LEU A 124 9.46 28.12 4.35
CA LEU A 124 9.42 26.76 4.86
C LEU A 124 9.34 25.71 3.76
N THR A 125 8.65 25.99 2.66
CA THR A 125 8.49 25.06 1.54
C THR A 125 9.59 25.16 0.49
N HIS A 126 10.55 26.09 0.64
CA HIS A 126 11.50 26.44 -0.42
C HIS A 126 10.81 26.69 -1.77
N ALA A 127 9.52 27.01 -1.73
CA ALA A 127 8.77 27.39 -2.92
C ALA A 127 9.36 28.69 -3.44
N SER A 128 10.16 28.58 -4.49
CA SER A 128 10.64 29.76 -5.22
C SER A 128 9.42 30.53 -5.69
N VAL A 129 9.44 31.85 -5.50
CA VAL A 129 8.53 32.74 -6.22
C VAL A 129 8.78 32.45 -7.70
N VAL A 130 7.85 31.77 -8.37
CA VAL A 130 7.88 31.75 -9.83
C VAL A 130 7.65 33.21 -10.23
N PRO A 131 8.66 33.93 -10.72
CA PRO A 131 8.47 35.33 -11.04
C PRO A 131 7.33 35.41 -12.06
N ASN A 132 6.51 36.46 -11.98
CA ASN A 132 5.45 36.73 -12.96
C ASN A 132 6.00 36.72 -14.42
N THR A 133 7.30 37.00 -14.56
CA THR A 133 8.09 36.86 -15.78
C THR A 133 8.23 35.40 -16.25
N LEU A 134 8.46 34.44 -15.36
CA LEU A 134 8.62 33.02 -15.73
C LEU A 134 7.28 32.40 -16.14
N GLN A 135 6.20 32.76 -15.45
CA GLN A 135 4.85 32.32 -15.82
C GLN A 135 4.40 32.89 -17.14
N LYS A 136 4.74 34.18 -17.41
CA LYS A 136 4.56 34.83 -18.71
C LYS A 136 5.42 34.18 -19.81
N GLN A 137 6.67 33.79 -19.52
CA GLN A 137 7.51 33.06 -20.46
C GLN A 137 6.97 31.66 -20.76
N LEU A 138 6.51 30.93 -19.74
CA LEU A 138 5.90 29.61 -19.92
C LEU A 138 4.61 29.67 -20.74
N SER A 139 3.77 30.69 -20.54
CA SER A 139 2.56 30.88 -21.34
C SER A 139 2.85 31.23 -22.81
N VAL A 140 3.89 32.03 -23.08
CA VAL A 140 4.35 32.32 -24.43
C VAL A 140 4.93 31.06 -25.11
N GLN A 141 5.73 30.29 -24.38
CA GLN A 141 6.26 29.03 -24.89
C GLN A 141 5.13 28.02 -25.19
N PHE A 142 4.14 27.94 -24.30
CA PHE A 142 2.98 27.09 -24.52
C PHE A 142 2.16 27.55 -25.75
N ALA A 143 1.94 28.84 -25.94
CA ALA A 143 1.23 29.35 -27.11
C ALA A 143 1.95 28.99 -28.42
N ALA A 144 3.28 29.10 -28.47
CA ALA A 144 4.08 28.69 -29.62
C ALA A 144 4.03 27.15 -29.84
N LEU A 145 4.03 26.37 -28.77
CA LEU A 145 3.86 24.91 -28.82
C LEU A 145 2.47 24.55 -29.36
N LEU A 146 1.42 25.19 -28.85
CA LEU A 146 0.04 24.97 -29.25
C LEU A 146 -0.18 25.26 -30.73
N ALA A 147 0.46 26.31 -31.25
CA ALA A 147 0.40 26.65 -32.69
C ALA A 147 0.98 25.52 -33.57
N LYS A 148 2.08 24.87 -33.16
CA LYS A 148 2.63 23.71 -33.85
C LYS A 148 1.72 22.47 -33.72
N ALA A 149 1.17 22.25 -32.55
CA ALA A 149 0.22 21.16 -32.30
C ALA A 149 -1.04 21.30 -33.18
N GLN A 150 -1.55 22.53 -33.37
CA GLN A 150 -2.66 22.82 -34.25
C GLN A 150 -2.34 22.61 -35.75
N GLN A 151 -1.07 22.69 -36.12
CA GLN A 151 -0.59 22.40 -37.49
C GLN A 151 -0.45 20.87 -37.73
N GLY A 152 -0.72 20.05 -36.72
CA GLY A 152 -0.70 18.60 -36.85
C GLY A 152 0.60 17.93 -36.43
N ASP A 153 1.57 18.64 -35.84
CA ASP A 153 2.80 18.06 -35.33
C ASP A 153 2.50 17.16 -34.12
N ALA A 154 2.68 15.85 -34.28
CA ALA A 154 2.37 14.84 -33.25
C ALA A 154 3.21 15.00 -31.97
N ALA A 155 4.48 15.40 -32.09
CA ALA A 155 5.33 15.65 -30.94
C ALA A 155 4.88 16.89 -30.16
N ALA A 156 4.51 17.96 -30.88
CA ALA A 156 3.94 19.17 -30.27
C ALA A 156 2.58 18.90 -29.62
N GLN A 157 1.74 18.05 -30.20
CA GLN A 157 0.47 17.61 -29.62
C GLN A 157 0.68 16.84 -28.30
N TYR A 158 1.63 15.91 -28.26
CA TYR A 158 1.99 15.18 -27.03
C TYR A 158 2.52 16.13 -25.95
N GLU A 159 3.40 17.07 -26.30
CA GLU A 159 3.92 18.04 -25.34
C GLU A 159 2.83 19.04 -24.86
N ALA A 160 1.91 19.45 -25.73
CA ALA A 160 0.75 20.27 -25.36
C ALA A 160 -0.16 19.51 -24.36
N ALA A 161 -0.41 18.24 -24.60
CA ALA A 161 -1.14 17.38 -23.67
C ALA A 161 -0.46 17.32 -22.29
N ASN A 162 0.86 17.15 -22.25
CA ASN A 162 1.64 17.19 -21.02
C ASN A 162 1.54 18.53 -20.29
N CYS A 163 1.50 19.66 -21.04
CA CYS A 163 1.30 20.99 -20.47
C CYS A 163 -0.08 21.10 -19.80
N TYR A 164 -1.15 20.65 -20.47
CA TYR A 164 -2.50 20.63 -19.91
C TYR A 164 -2.61 19.69 -18.68
N ARG A 165 -1.98 18.52 -18.72
CA ARG A 165 -1.99 17.57 -17.60
C ARG A 165 -1.30 18.11 -16.35
N ASN A 166 -0.18 18.82 -16.53
CA ASN A 166 0.68 19.28 -15.44
C ASN A 166 0.43 20.76 -15.06
N GLY A 167 -0.37 21.51 -15.83
CA GLY A 167 -0.57 22.94 -15.61
C GLY A 167 0.66 23.80 -15.98
N LYS A 168 1.49 23.36 -16.95
CA LYS A 168 2.73 24.06 -17.32
C LYS A 168 2.48 25.09 -18.42
N GLY A 169 2.44 26.37 -18.04
CA GLY A 169 2.16 27.48 -18.95
C GLY A 169 0.71 27.63 -19.38
N VAL A 170 -0.16 26.77 -18.88
CA VAL A 170 -1.61 26.75 -19.13
C VAL A 170 -2.30 26.18 -17.88
N GLU A 171 -3.56 26.48 -17.69
CA GLU A 171 -4.36 25.88 -16.63
C GLU A 171 -4.50 24.35 -16.84
N LYS A 172 -4.43 23.61 -15.74
CA LYS A 172 -4.58 22.15 -15.77
C LYS A 172 -5.97 21.77 -16.29
N ASN A 173 -6.01 20.98 -17.37
CA ASN A 173 -7.24 20.53 -18.00
C ASN A 173 -7.07 19.09 -18.52
N PRO A 174 -7.54 18.09 -17.76
CA PRO A 174 -7.41 16.68 -18.16
C PRO A 174 -8.12 16.35 -19.48
N GLN A 175 -9.27 16.98 -19.75
CA GLN A 175 -10.05 16.73 -20.97
C GLN A 175 -9.29 17.19 -22.22
N GLU A 176 -8.71 18.41 -22.17
CA GLU A 176 -7.86 18.90 -23.26
C GLU A 176 -6.59 18.04 -23.40
N ALA A 177 -6.01 17.57 -22.29
CA ALA A 177 -4.87 16.66 -22.35
C ALA A 177 -5.21 15.39 -23.12
N ILE A 178 -6.33 14.73 -22.80
CA ILE A 178 -6.81 13.52 -23.51
C ILE A 178 -7.04 13.82 -24.99
N ARG A 179 -7.66 14.94 -25.32
CA ARG A 179 -7.91 15.33 -26.72
C ARG A 179 -6.62 15.47 -27.53
N TRP A 180 -5.61 16.13 -26.98
CA TRP A 180 -4.32 16.28 -27.65
C TRP A 180 -3.53 14.97 -27.72
N LEU A 181 -3.63 14.12 -26.68
CA LEU A 181 -3.07 12.76 -26.71
C LEU A 181 -3.72 11.91 -27.82
N ASP A 182 -5.03 12.00 -27.99
CA ASP A 182 -5.77 11.26 -29.02
C ASP A 182 -5.28 11.61 -30.43
N LEU A 183 -5.09 12.93 -30.69
CA LEU A 183 -4.58 13.40 -31.97
C LEU A 183 -3.14 12.93 -32.24
N ALA A 184 -2.27 12.96 -31.23
CA ALA A 184 -0.90 12.47 -31.38
C ALA A 184 -0.83 10.95 -31.52
N ALA A 185 -1.64 10.21 -30.73
CA ALA A 185 -1.71 8.76 -30.75
C ALA A 185 -2.22 8.23 -32.11
N ALA A 186 -3.22 8.89 -32.69
CA ALA A 186 -3.74 8.56 -34.02
C ALA A 186 -2.68 8.70 -35.13
N GLN A 187 -1.66 9.53 -34.95
CA GLN A 187 -0.52 9.67 -35.84
C GLN A 187 0.61 8.66 -35.53
N GLY A 188 0.40 7.72 -34.62
CA GLY A 188 1.38 6.70 -34.26
C GLY A 188 2.45 7.19 -33.26
N HIS A 189 2.28 8.33 -32.61
CA HIS A 189 3.24 8.83 -31.62
C HIS A 189 3.26 7.91 -30.39
N LEU A 190 4.32 7.15 -30.24
CA LEU A 190 4.47 6.06 -29.26
C LEU A 190 4.14 6.47 -27.80
N GLN A 191 4.75 7.58 -27.33
CA GLN A 191 4.53 8.06 -25.96
C GLN A 191 3.10 8.57 -25.74
N ALA A 192 2.46 9.11 -26.79
CA ALA A 192 1.06 9.53 -26.72
C ALA A 192 0.13 8.31 -26.63
N GLN A 193 0.37 7.27 -27.41
CA GLN A 193 -0.38 6.00 -27.32
C GLN A 193 -0.30 5.41 -25.93
N LEU A 194 0.90 5.31 -25.36
CA LEU A 194 1.10 4.79 -24.02
C LEU A 194 0.36 5.63 -22.96
N LEU A 195 0.57 6.93 -22.99
CA LEU A 195 0.00 7.83 -21.99
C LEU A 195 -1.52 7.91 -22.10
N LEU A 196 -2.07 7.91 -23.31
CA LEU A 196 -3.51 7.88 -23.55
C LEU A 196 -4.13 6.57 -23.04
N ALA A 197 -3.48 5.44 -23.34
CA ALA A 197 -3.92 4.15 -22.85
C ALA A 197 -3.91 4.09 -21.30
N ASP A 198 -2.89 4.67 -20.67
CA ASP A 198 -2.82 4.77 -19.21
C ASP A 198 -3.97 5.61 -18.64
N CYS A 199 -4.22 6.79 -19.20
CA CYS A 199 -5.33 7.64 -18.78
C CYS A 199 -6.69 6.95 -18.97
N LEU A 200 -6.90 6.28 -20.11
CA LEU A 200 -8.13 5.53 -20.38
C LEU A 200 -8.31 4.33 -19.44
N MET A 201 -7.22 3.72 -18.93
CA MET A 201 -7.31 2.64 -17.95
C MET A 201 -7.59 3.14 -16.53
N GLU A 202 -7.01 4.29 -16.15
CA GLU A 202 -7.17 4.88 -14.80
C GLU A 202 -8.58 5.46 -14.61
N ASP A 203 -9.10 6.16 -15.63
CA ASP A 203 -10.38 6.87 -15.60
C ASP A 203 -11.50 6.09 -16.32
N ALA A 204 -11.34 4.76 -16.50
CA ALA A 204 -12.24 3.93 -17.29
C ALA A 204 -13.64 3.81 -16.67
N ASP A 205 -14.54 4.71 -17.02
CA ASP A 205 -15.97 4.64 -16.66
C ASP A 205 -16.74 3.64 -17.51
N THR A 206 -16.23 3.28 -18.70
CA THR A 206 -16.92 2.41 -19.66
C THR A 206 -16.04 1.25 -20.14
N PRO A 207 -16.66 0.10 -20.53
CA PRO A 207 -15.94 -0.99 -21.19
C PRO A 207 -15.26 -0.55 -22.50
N GLN A 208 -15.83 0.44 -23.21
CA GLN A 208 -15.29 0.98 -24.44
C GLN A 208 -13.95 1.67 -24.23
N ASP A 209 -13.77 2.40 -23.12
CA ASP A 209 -12.50 3.05 -22.79
C ASP A 209 -11.40 2.02 -22.58
N LYS A 210 -11.70 0.91 -21.91
CA LYS A 210 -10.77 -0.21 -21.73
C LYS A 210 -10.36 -0.85 -23.06
N THR A 211 -11.32 -1.00 -23.97
CA THR A 211 -11.04 -1.55 -25.32
C THR A 211 -10.10 -0.61 -26.09
N ARG A 212 -10.40 0.68 -26.11
CA ARG A 212 -9.54 1.67 -26.75
C ARG A 212 -8.14 1.72 -26.14
N ALA A 213 -8.05 1.63 -24.81
CA ALA A 213 -6.76 1.57 -24.12
C ALA A 213 -5.94 0.36 -24.56
N ALA A 214 -6.57 -0.82 -24.66
CA ALA A 214 -5.90 -2.04 -25.13
C ALA A 214 -5.46 -1.93 -26.59
N GLU A 215 -6.23 -1.29 -27.46
CA GLU A 215 -5.87 -1.00 -28.85
C GLU A 215 -4.63 -0.09 -28.94
N TYR A 216 -4.55 0.96 -28.10
CA TYR A 216 -3.37 1.80 -28.06
C TYR A 216 -2.14 1.10 -27.48
N TYR A 217 -2.33 0.22 -26.46
CA TYR A 217 -1.22 -0.63 -26.00
C TYR A 217 -0.76 -1.58 -27.10
N LEU A 218 -1.68 -2.15 -27.88
CA LEU A 218 -1.34 -3.01 -29.02
C LEU A 218 -0.51 -2.23 -30.05
N ALA A 219 -0.98 -1.06 -30.48
CA ALA A 219 -0.29 -0.23 -31.45
C ALA A 219 1.13 0.17 -30.97
N ALA A 220 1.32 0.45 -29.67
CA ALA A 220 2.63 0.74 -29.11
C ALA A 220 3.49 -0.51 -28.92
N ALA A 221 2.87 -1.67 -28.62
CA ALA A 221 3.55 -2.95 -28.48
C ALA A 221 4.10 -3.47 -29.81
N GLU A 222 3.35 -3.28 -30.89
CA GLU A 222 3.78 -3.60 -32.27
C GLU A 222 4.95 -2.74 -32.74
N GLN A 223 5.08 -1.54 -32.21
CA GLN A 223 6.26 -0.68 -32.41
C GLN A 223 7.46 -1.14 -31.56
N GLY A 224 7.34 -2.24 -30.83
CA GLY A 224 8.43 -2.83 -30.05
C GLY A 224 8.59 -2.26 -28.64
N ASN A 225 7.66 -1.45 -28.14
CA ASN A 225 7.80 -0.88 -26.80
C ASN A 225 7.56 -1.91 -25.69
N ALA A 226 8.58 -2.20 -24.87
CA ALA A 226 8.53 -3.21 -23.83
C ALA A 226 7.44 -2.92 -22.75
N VAL A 227 7.24 -1.65 -22.38
CA VAL A 227 6.21 -1.26 -21.40
C VAL A 227 4.83 -1.52 -21.95
N ALA A 228 4.58 -1.17 -23.22
CA ALA A 228 3.31 -1.46 -23.90
C ALA A 228 3.06 -2.96 -24.01
N GLN A 229 4.07 -3.73 -24.42
CA GLN A 229 3.99 -5.20 -24.51
C GLN A 229 3.61 -5.80 -23.16
N ARG A 230 4.27 -5.39 -22.08
CA ARG A 230 3.92 -5.84 -20.73
C ARG A 230 2.49 -5.47 -20.33
N LYS A 231 2.06 -4.22 -20.57
CA LYS A 231 0.71 -3.75 -20.23
C LYS A 231 -0.36 -4.46 -21.05
N LEU A 232 -0.10 -4.70 -22.33
CA LEU A 232 -0.99 -5.50 -23.19
C LEU A 232 -1.08 -6.95 -22.68
N GLY A 233 0.04 -7.54 -22.27
CA GLY A 233 0.05 -8.85 -21.62
C GLY A 233 -0.84 -8.90 -20.39
N ILE A 234 -0.85 -7.85 -19.55
CA ILE A 234 -1.74 -7.71 -18.40
C ILE A 234 -3.21 -7.66 -18.88
N CYS A 235 -3.50 -6.87 -19.91
CA CYS A 235 -4.86 -6.81 -20.49
C CYS A 235 -5.37 -8.19 -20.90
N PHE A 236 -4.55 -8.99 -21.57
CA PHE A 236 -4.93 -10.36 -21.97
C PHE A 236 -5.03 -11.31 -20.78
N GLN A 237 -4.18 -11.15 -19.76
CA GLN A 237 -4.23 -11.98 -18.54
C GLN A 237 -5.54 -11.76 -17.78
N ASP A 238 -5.99 -10.51 -17.65
CA ASP A 238 -7.14 -10.14 -16.83
C ASP A 238 -8.44 -10.08 -17.65
N GLY A 239 -8.36 -10.01 -18.97
CA GLY A 239 -9.49 -9.80 -19.88
C GLY A 239 -9.97 -8.34 -19.88
N THR A 240 -9.06 -7.39 -19.67
CA THR A 240 -9.39 -5.95 -19.59
C THR A 240 -9.28 -5.32 -20.97
N GLY A 241 -10.40 -4.92 -21.55
CA GLY A 241 -10.50 -4.34 -22.89
C GLY A 241 -10.26 -5.31 -24.06
N VAL A 242 -9.89 -6.55 -23.76
CA VAL A 242 -9.69 -7.65 -24.71
C VAL A 242 -10.27 -8.94 -24.15
N LEU A 243 -10.48 -9.95 -25.01
CA LEU A 243 -10.83 -11.27 -24.52
C LEU A 243 -9.66 -11.88 -23.73
N LYS A 244 -9.97 -12.44 -22.58
CA LYS A 244 -8.97 -13.09 -21.72
C LYS A 244 -8.28 -14.22 -22.47
N SER A 245 -6.96 -14.15 -22.58
CA SER A 245 -6.13 -15.14 -23.26
C SER A 245 -4.77 -15.26 -22.56
N PRO A 246 -4.58 -16.29 -21.71
CA PRO A 246 -3.28 -16.52 -21.08
C PRO A 246 -2.15 -16.75 -22.10
N GLN A 247 -2.46 -17.31 -23.27
CA GLN A 247 -1.50 -17.54 -24.34
C GLN A 247 -0.96 -16.22 -24.90
N GLU A 248 -1.88 -15.29 -25.23
CA GLU A 248 -1.49 -13.94 -25.69
C GLU A 248 -0.75 -13.17 -24.60
N ALA A 249 -1.19 -13.28 -23.34
CA ALA A 249 -0.49 -12.66 -22.22
C ALA A 249 0.95 -13.13 -22.15
N CYS A 250 1.19 -14.45 -22.24
CA CYS A 250 2.52 -15.04 -22.20
C CYS A 250 3.39 -14.58 -23.36
N TYR A 251 2.83 -14.54 -24.58
CA TYR A 251 3.52 -14.05 -25.76
C TYR A 251 4.01 -12.61 -25.57
N TRP A 252 3.15 -11.72 -25.13
CA TRP A 252 3.52 -10.32 -24.93
C TRP A 252 4.49 -10.12 -23.77
N TYR A 253 4.37 -10.91 -22.68
CA TYR A 253 5.38 -10.92 -21.61
C TYR A 253 6.73 -11.39 -22.11
N GLN A 254 6.78 -12.39 -23.01
CA GLN A 254 8.02 -12.87 -23.60
C GLN A 254 8.71 -11.79 -24.45
N GLN A 255 7.93 -11.03 -25.24
CA GLN A 255 8.49 -9.93 -26.04
C GLN A 255 9.09 -8.83 -25.15
N ALA A 256 8.38 -8.43 -24.08
CA ALA A 256 8.87 -7.43 -23.12
C ALA A 256 10.07 -7.95 -22.30
N ALA A 257 10.02 -9.20 -21.85
CA ALA A 257 11.10 -9.84 -21.08
C ALA A 257 12.42 -9.97 -21.88
N ALA A 258 12.32 -10.19 -23.18
CA ALA A 258 13.47 -10.20 -24.09
C ALA A 258 14.17 -8.83 -24.17
N GLN A 259 13.43 -7.75 -23.93
CA GLN A 259 13.94 -6.39 -23.83
C GLN A 259 14.36 -5.99 -22.41
N ASN A 260 14.49 -6.96 -21.52
CA ASN A 260 14.98 -6.79 -20.15
C ASN A 260 13.99 -6.03 -19.22
N ASP A 261 12.68 -6.04 -19.52
CA ASP A 261 11.66 -5.53 -18.58
C ASP A 261 11.51 -6.52 -17.40
N ALA A 262 11.94 -6.08 -16.20
CA ALA A 262 11.99 -6.94 -15.02
C ALA A 262 10.61 -7.43 -14.55
N GLU A 263 9.57 -6.59 -14.64
CA GLU A 263 8.20 -7.00 -14.30
C GLU A 263 7.66 -8.03 -15.31
N ALA A 264 7.96 -7.87 -16.62
CA ALA A 264 7.57 -8.85 -17.63
C ALA A 264 8.32 -10.19 -17.43
N GLN A 265 9.61 -10.14 -17.08
CA GLN A 265 10.38 -11.34 -16.74
C GLN A 265 9.75 -12.08 -15.56
N LYS A 266 9.37 -11.37 -14.48
CA LYS A 266 8.69 -11.99 -13.34
C LYS A 266 7.34 -12.57 -13.73
N ARG A 267 6.54 -11.88 -14.55
CA ARG A 267 5.26 -12.39 -15.05
C ARG A 267 5.41 -13.59 -15.96
N LEU A 268 6.40 -13.59 -16.81
CA LEU A 268 6.73 -14.75 -17.65
C LEU A 268 7.19 -15.94 -16.80
N GLY A 269 7.97 -15.69 -15.74
CA GLY A 269 8.28 -16.69 -14.72
C GLY A 269 7.00 -17.31 -14.14
N ASN A 270 6.03 -16.48 -13.73
CA ASN A 270 4.73 -16.97 -13.24
C ASN A 270 3.97 -17.80 -14.30
N CYS A 271 4.04 -17.41 -15.60
CA CYS A 271 3.40 -18.19 -16.66
C CYS A 271 3.94 -19.63 -16.72
N TYR A 272 5.26 -19.78 -16.62
CA TYR A 272 5.87 -21.11 -16.61
C TYR A 272 5.67 -21.86 -15.29
N ASP A 273 5.64 -21.16 -14.17
CA ASP A 273 5.45 -21.73 -12.83
C ASP A 273 4.05 -22.37 -12.68
N PHE A 274 3.03 -21.64 -13.13
CA PHE A 274 1.63 -22.10 -13.02
C PHE A 274 1.10 -22.77 -14.30
N GLY A 275 1.88 -22.88 -15.36
CA GLY A 275 1.40 -23.41 -16.64
C GLY A 275 0.31 -22.54 -17.28
N SER A 276 0.34 -21.22 -17.06
CA SER A 276 -0.68 -20.30 -17.54
C SER A 276 -0.33 -19.80 -18.95
N GLY A 277 -1.03 -20.29 -19.96
CA GLY A 277 -0.80 -19.95 -21.37
C GLY A 277 0.37 -20.68 -22.03
N VAL A 278 1.19 -21.36 -21.25
CA VAL A 278 2.30 -22.23 -21.69
C VAL A 278 2.32 -23.48 -20.83
N PRO A 279 2.92 -24.61 -21.29
CA PRO A 279 3.16 -25.75 -20.42
C PRO A 279 4.00 -25.37 -19.20
N GLN A 280 3.63 -25.89 -18.02
CA GLN A 280 4.37 -25.68 -16.80
C GLN A 280 5.83 -26.12 -16.96
N ASN A 281 6.76 -25.30 -16.51
CA ASN A 281 8.19 -25.58 -16.55
C ASN A 281 8.93 -24.80 -15.46
N ASP A 282 9.17 -25.46 -14.34
CA ASP A 282 9.79 -24.85 -13.16
C ASP A 282 11.21 -24.34 -13.47
N THR A 283 11.98 -25.03 -14.31
CA THR A 283 13.34 -24.57 -14.69
C THR A 283 13.29 -23.26 -15.47
N LEU A 284 12.35 -23.10 -16.40
CA LEU A 284 12.16 -21.84 -17.12
C LEU A 284 11.61 -20.75 -16.20
N ALA A 285 10.72 -21.09 -15.27
CA ALA A 285 10.23 -20.15 -14.27
C ALA A 285 11.39 -19.58 -13.45
N MET A 286 12.24 -20.44 -12.91
CA MET A 286 13.42 -20.03 -12.14
C MET A 286 14.41 -19.21 -12.95
N HIS A 287 14.62 -19.54 -14.21
CA HIS A 287 15.47 -18.74 -15.10
C HIS A 287 14.95 -17.29 -15.24
N TRP A 288 13.63 -17.11 -15.44
CA TRP A 288 13.06 -15.79 -15.59
C TRP A 288 12.98 -15.02 -14.26
N TYR A 289 12.67 -15.71 -13.16
CA TYR A 289 12.74 -15.11 -11.83
C TYR A 289 14.15 -14.62 -11.50
N HIS A 290 15.18 -15.40 -11.85
CA HIS A 290 16.58 -15.02 -11.63
C HIS A 290 16.93 -13.73 -12.38
N LYS A 291 16.57 -13.62 -13.67
CA LYS A 291 16.81 -12.41 -14.45
C LYS A 291 16.15 -11.18 -13.85
N ALA A 292 14.89 -11.30 -13.42
CA ALA A 292 14.19 -10.20 -12.77
C ALA A 292 14.78 -9.86 -11.38
N ALA A 293 15.15 -10.88 -10.61
CA ALA A 293 15.74 -10.73 -9.28
C ALA A 293 17.11 -10.03 -9.31
N GLU A 294 17.95 -10.31 -10.30
CA GLU A 294 19.23 -9.62 -10.52
C GLU A 294 19.03 -8.12 -10.79
N GLN A 295 17.95 -7.75 -11.45
CA GLN A 295 17.56 -6.35 -11.66
C GLN A 295 16.96 -5.69 -10.40
N GLY A 296 16.85 -6.40 -9.28
CA GLY A 296 16.32 -5.89 -8.03
C GLY A 296 14.81 -6.04 -7.87
N HIS A 297 14.13 -6.78 -8.76
CA HIS A 297 12.68 -6.95 -8.66
C HIS A 297 12.28 -7.74 -7.41
N VAL A 298 11.61 -7.10 -6.47
CA VAL A 298 11.35 -7.58 -5.10
C VAL A 298 10.63 -8.94 -5.09
N LEU A 299 9.49 -9.03 -5.78
CA LEU A 299 8.72 -10.28 -5.82
C LEU A 299 9.42 -11.41 -6.58
N ALA A 300 10.27 -11.08 -7.56
CA ALA A 300 11.06 -12.10 -8.23
C ALA A 300 12.16 -12.65 -7.32
N GLN A 301 12.75 -11.82 -6.48
CA GLN A 301 13.72 -12.27 -5.46
C GLN A 301 13.05 -13.21 -4.45
N TYR A 302 11.84 -12.89 -4.01
CA TYR A 302 11.05 -13.76 -3.14
C TYR A 302 10.73 -15.11 -3.82
N ASN A 303 10.19 -15.10 -5.05
CA ASN A 303 9.84 -16.32 -5.78
C ASN A 303 11.08 -17.18 -6.05
N LEU A 304 12.20 -16.56 -6.39
CA LEU A 304 13.49 -17.24 -6.59
C LEU A 304 13.97 -17.90 -5.29
N ALA A 305 13.85 -17.20 -4.16
CA ALA A 305 14.17 -17.75 -2.85
C ALA A 305 13.31 -18.98 -2.53
N LEU A 306 12.01 -18.90 -2.77
CA LEU A 306 11.06 -19.99 -2.56
C LEU A 306 11.38 -21.21 -3.45
N GLY A 307 11.77 -20.97 -4.70
CA GLY A 307 12.20 -22.03 -5.62
C GLY A 307 13.46 -22.75 -5.13
N TYR A 308 14.47 -22.03 -4.63
CA TYR A 308 15.65 -22.64 -4.00
C TYR A 308 15.31 -23.36 -2.70
N GLU A 309 14.42 -22.83 -1.88
CA GLU A 309 13.97 -23.46 -0.63
C GLU A 309 13.31 -24.80 -0.88
N ASN A 310 12.47 -24.90 -1.90
CA ASN A 310 11.69 -26.11 -2.21
C ASN A 310 12.38 -27.04 -3.21
N GLY A 311 13.48 -26.61 -3.84
CA GLY A 311 14.12 -27.38 -4.92
C GLY A 311 13.26 -27.42 -6.19
N GLN A 312 12.46 -26.37 -6.45
CA GLN A 312 11.56 -26.30 -7.58
C GLN A 312 12.29 -25.75 -8.81
N GLY A 313 12.47 -26.55 -9.85
CA GLY A 313 13.17 -26.19 -11.08
C GLY A 313 14.68 -25.96 -10.94
N VAL A 314 15.21 -25.98 -9.73
CA VAL A 314 16.62 -25.91 -9.34
C VAL A 314 16.88 -26.86 -8.18
N PRO A 315 18.13 -27.31 -7.96
CA PRO A 315 18.46 -28.06 -6.74
C PRO A 315 18.16 -27.24 -5.49
N GLN A 316 17.65 -27.92 -4.45
CA GLN A 316 17.38 -27.27 -3.17
C GLN A 316 18.66 -26.68 -2.57
N ASP A 317 18.61 -25.40 -2.22
CA ASP A 317 19.73 -24.67 -1.61
C ASP A 317 19.22 -23.59 -0.64
N TYR A 318 19.24 -23.90 0.64
CA TYR A 318 18.79 -22.98 1.70
C TYR A 318 19.71 -21.74 1.84
N SER A 319 20.97 -21.83 1.43
CA SER A 319 21.87 -20.67 1.47
C SER A 319 21.55 -19.68 0.35
N ALA A 320 21.26 -20.18 -0.84
CA ALA A 320 20.77 -19.37 -1.94
C ALA A 320 19.38 -18.77 -1.61
N ALA A 321 18.47 -19.58 -1.02
CA ALA A 321 17.18 -19.08 -0.58
C ALA A 321 17.31 -17.93 0.44
N LEU A 322 18.14 -18.11 1.47
CA LEU A 322 18.44 -17.06 2.46
C LEU A 322 18.99 -15.78 1.83
N HIS A 323 19.90 -15.91 0.86
CA HIS A 323 20.44 -14.76 0.14
C HIS A 323 19.35 -13.93 -0.54
N TRP A 324 18.46 -14.59 -1.27
CA TRP A 324 17.40 -13.91 -2.01
C TRP A 324 16.26 -13.42 -1.11
N TYR A 325 15.88 -14.18 -0.08
CA TYR A 325 14.94 -13.68 0.95
C TYR A 325 15.47 -12.40 1.61
N ARG A 326 16.74 -12.35 1.96
CA ARG A 326 17.34 -11.16 2.57
C ARG A 326 17.24 -9.95 1.65
N ARG A 327 17.57 -10.09 0.36
CA ARG A 327 17.48 -9.00 -0.61
C ARG A 327 16.05 -8.49 -0.79
N SER A 328 15.07 -9.37 -0.83
CA SER A 328 13.65 -9.00 -0.91
C SER A 328 13.17 -8.35 0.39
N ALA A 329 13.53 -8.92 1.55
CA ALA A 329 13.15 -8.41 2.87
C ALA A 329 13.71 -7.00 3.17
N GLU A 330 14.96 -6.73 2.76
CA GLU A 330 15.62 -5.41 2.87
C GLU A 330 14.90 -4.35 2.02
N GLN A 331 14.26 -4.73 0.94
CA GLN A 331 13.41 -3.86 0.11
C GLN A 331 11.98 -3.73 0.65
N GLY A 332 11.65 -4.40 1.75
CA GLY A 332 10.39 -4.22 2.45
C GLY A 332 9.33 -5.28 2.17
N ASP A 333 9.61 -6.34 1.43
CA ASP A 333 8.64 -7.42 1.19
C ASP A 333 8.27 -8.14 2.49
N ALA A 334 6.98 -8.16 2.81
CA ALA A 334 6.49 -8.69 4.08
C ALA A 334 6.62 -10.22 4.20
N ASP A 335 6.42 -10.94 3.10
CA ASP A 335 6.56 -12.40 3.04
C ASP A 335 8.03 -12.80 3.20
N ALA A 336 8.93 -12.11 2.51
CA ALA A 336 10.36 -12.33 2.64
C ALA A 336 10.88 -11.97 4.04
N GLN A 337 10.38 -10.90 4.66
CA GLN A 337 10.69 -10.55 6.05
C GLN A 337 10.25 -11.65 7.01
N PHE A 338 9.07 -12.22 6.80
CA PHE A 338 8.60 -13.35 7.60
C PHE A 338 9.50 -14.58 7.39
N ALA A 339 9.79 -14.95 6.14
CA ALA A 339 10.68 -16.07 5.81
C ALA A 339 12.08 -15.89 6.44
N LEU A 340 12.65 -14.68 6.33
CA LEU A 340 13.95 -14.36 6.94
C LEU A 340 13.90 -14.49 8.48
N GLY A 341 12.81 -14.04 9.11
CA GLY A 341 12.55 -14.26 10.55
C GLY A 341 12.55 -15.73 10.90
N TRP A 342 11.92 -16.57 10.09
CA TRP A 342 11.90 -18.02 10.26
C TRP A 342 13.29 -18.64 10.14
N TYR A 343 14.09 -18.24 9.14
CA TYR A 343 15.48 -18.73 9.00
C TYR A 343 16.33 -18.42 10.23
N TYR A 344 16.22 -17.22 10.80
CA TYR A 344 16.91 -16.87 12.04
C TYR A 344 16.36 -17.62 13.26
N GLU A 345 15.05 -17.93 13.29
CA GLU A 345 14.43 -18.65 14.40
C GLU A 345 14.90 -20.10 14.50
N ILE A 346 15.07 -20.78 13.35
CA ILE A 346 15.48 -22.19 13.32
C ILE A 346 17.00 -22.36 13.09
N GLY A 347 17.71 -21.29 12.75
CA GLY A 347 19.14 -21.36 12.42
C GLY A 347 19.44 -22.02 11.08
N GLN A 348 18.53 -21.90 10.10
CA GLN A 348 18.69 -22.51 8.78
C GLN A 348 19.66 -21.68 7.93
N SER A 349 20.83 -22.23 7.58
CA SER A 349 21.89 -21.55 6.82
C SER A 349 22.38 -20.22 7.41
N VAL A 350 22.00 -19.91 8.65
CA VAL A 350 22.40 -18.73 9.42
C VAL A 350 22.48 -19.09 10.90
N THR A 351 23.31 -18.38 11.66
CA THR A 351 23.36 -18.58 13.12
C THR A 351 22.00 -18.27 13.74
N LEU A 352 21.47 -19.22 14.54
CA LEU A 352 20.22 -19.05 15.27
C LEU A 352 20.25 -17.77 16.09
N SER A 353 19.24 -16.93 15.92
CA SER A 353 19.12 -15.67 16.65
C SER A 353 17.65 -15.26 16.82
N TYR A 354 17.09 -15.48 18.00
CA TYR A 354 15.72 -15.03 18.31
C TYR A 354 15.57 -13.50 18.29
N VAL A 355 16.65 -12.75 18.52
CA VAL A 355 16.63 -11.28 18.43
C VAL A 355 16.43 -10.82 16.99
N GLU A 356 17.21 -11.39 16.05
CA GLU A 356 17.05 -11.09 14.62
C GLU A 356 15.72 -11.64 14.10
N ALA A 357 15.31 -12.85 14.48
CA ALA A 357 14.00 -13.40 14.12
C ALA A 357 12.87 -12.45 14.54
N LEU A 358 12.85 -11.99 15.79
CA LEU A 358 11.86 -11.05 16.29
C LEU A 358 11.89 -9.71 15.54
N ARG A 359 13.08 -9.21 15.19
CA ARG A 359 13.24 -7.97 14.41
C ARG A 359 12.54 -8.09 13.05
N TRP A 360 12.78 -9.18 12.33
CA TRP A 360 12.19 -9.39 11.00
C TRP A 360 10.70 -9.69 11.07
N TYR A 361 10.24 -10.51 12.04
CA TYR A 361 8.82 -10.73 12.27
C TYR A 361 8.07 -9.43 12.58
N LYS A 362 8.66 -8.53 13.38
CA LYS A 362 8.07 -7.21 13.66
C LYS A 362 7.97 -6.34 12.40
N ALA A 363 8.97 -6.38 11.52
CA ALA A 363 8.94 -5.64 10.27
C ALA A 363 7.78 -6.12 9.37
N SER A 364 7.62 -7.44 9.24
CA SER A 364 6.51 -8.07 8.51
C SER A 364 5.15 -7.78 9.18
N ALA A 365 5.06 -7.91 10.51
CA ALA A 365 3.85 -7.66 11.28
C ALA A 365 3.36 -6.21 11.16
N ALA A 366 4.28 -5.25 11.12
CA ALA A 366 3.96 -3.83 10.93
C ALA A 366 3.27 -3.52 9.58
N GLN A 367 3.45 -4.40 8.59
CA GLN A 367 2.77 -4.34 7.30
C GLN A 367 1.42 -5.07 7.31
N GLY A 368 1.02 -5.61 8.46
CA GLY A 368 -0.26 -6.29 8.62
C GLY A 368 -0.20 -7.80 8.31
N TYR A 369 0.96 -8.40 8.09
CA TYR A 369 1.07 -9.83 7.82
C TYR A 369 0.66 -10.65 9.06
N SER A 370 -0.49 -11.32 8.99
CA SER A 370 -1.13 -11.95 10.17
C SER A 370 -0.31 -13.09 10.77
N MET A 371 0.41 -13.87 9.95
CA MET A 371 1.32 -14.91 10.44
C MET A 371 2.48 -14.30 11.25
N ALA A 372 3.04 -13.18 10.80
CA ALA A 372 4.10 -12.47 11.52
C ALA A 372 3.58 -11.88 12.83
N GLN A 373 2.39 -11.26 12.82
CA GLN A 373 1.74 -10.78 14.05
C GLN A 373 1.55 -11.92 15.05
N PHE A 374 1.06 -13.08 14.61
CA PHE A 374 0.95 -14.26 15.47
C PHE A 374 2.31 -14.68 16.02
N ARG A 375 3.37 -14.78 15.19
CA ARG A 375 4.72 -15.16 15.66
C ARG A 375 5.30 -14.14 16.65
N VAL A 376 5.13 -12.85 16.43
CA VAL A 376 5.53 -11.80 17.38
C VAL A 376 4.82 -11.98 18.72
N GLY A 377 3.52 -12.29 18.70
CA GLY A 377 2.76 -12.63 19.90
C GLY A 377 3.37 -13.80 20.68
N CYS A 378 3.72 -14.89 19.98
CA CYS A 378 4.39 -16.06 20.58
C CYS A 378 5.75 -15.67 21.20
N PHE A 379 6.55 -14.87 20.50
CA PHE A 379 7.87 -14.43 20.99
C PHE A 379 7.75 -13.59 22.26
N TYR A 380 6.75 -12.69 22.35
CA TYR A 380 6.49 -11.97 23.59
C TYR A 380 5.95 -12.86 24.71
N GLN A 381 5.15 -13.87 24.41
CA GLN A 381 4.65 -14.82 25.41
C GLN A 381 5.80 -15.67 25.99
N GLU A 382 6.68 -16.17 25.12
CA GLU A 382 7.76 -17.09 25.48
C GLU A 382 9.03 -16.37 25.94
N GLY A 383 9.15 -15.07 25.71
CA GLY A 383 10.37 -14.32 26.01
C GLY A 383 11.52 -14.60 25.03
N LYS A 384 11.24 -15.06 23.79
CA LYS A 384 12.23 -15.33 22.77
C LYS A 384 12.74 -14.03 22.14
N GLY A 385 14.04 -13.74 22.28
CA GLY A 385 14.65 -12.53 21.76
C GLY A 385 14.21 -11.22 22.44
N THR A 386 13.41 -11.31 23.50
CA THR A 386 12.91 -10.19 24.29
C THR A 386 12.53 -10.68 25.70
N LEU A 387 12.25 -9.77 26.61
CA LEU A 387 11.63 -10.14 27.89
C LEU A 387 10.16 -10.56 27.66
N PRO A 388 9.66 -11.57 28.41
CA PRO A 388 8.25 -11.98 28.34
C PRO A 388 7.32 -10.80 28.62
N ASN A 389 6.28 -10.65 27.79
CA ASN A 389 5.27 -9.61 27.97
C ASN A 389 3.91 -10.08 27.44
N LEU A 390 3.09 -10.61 28.34
CA LEU A 390 1.77 -11.16 28.01
C LEU A 390 0.82 -10.12 27.43
N LYS A 391 0.89 -8.86 27.91
CA LYS A 391 0.03 -7.80 27.39
C LYS A 391 0.35 -7.54 25.91
N LYS A 392 1.62 -7.39 25.55
CA LYS A 392 2.03 -7.25 24.14
C LYS A 392 1.70 -8.51 23.32
N ALA A 393 1.86 -9.69 23.89
CA ALA A 393 1.47 -10.93 23.21
C ALA A 393 0.00 -10.89 22.79
N VAL A 394 -0.89 -10.50 23.72
CA VAL A 394 -2.32 -10.36 23.45
C VAL A 394 -2.63 -9.28 22.40
N GLU A 395 -1.95 -8.13 22.43
CA GLU A 395 -2.10 -7.08 21.41
C GLU A 395 -1.85 -7.66 20.01
N PHE A 396 -0.74 -8.37 19.80
CA PHE A 396 -0.41 -8.99 18.53
C PHE A 396 -1.33 -10.16 18.15
N TYR A 397 -1.72 -10.99 19.12
CA TYR A 397 -2.72 -12.04 18.85
C TYR A 397 -4.07 -11.44 18.43
N CYS A 398 -4.48 -10.33 19.04
CA CYS A 398 -5.72 -9.63 18.68
C CYS A 398 -5.68 -9.09 17.25
N GLU A 399 -4.56 -8.50 16.81
CA GLU A 399 -4.38 -8.02 15.44
C GLU A 399 -4.49 -9.17 14.42
N ALA A 400 -3.78 -10.28 14.65
CA ALA A 400 -3.84 -11.45 13.79
C ALA A 400 -5.22 -12.11 13.80
N ALA A 401 -5.85 -12.22 14.99
CA ALA A 401 -7.17 -12.84 15.16
C ALA A 401 -8.29 -12.06 14.46
N LYS A 402 -8.22 -10.74 14.46
CA LYS A 402 -9.16 -9.87 13.72
C LYS A 402 -9.08 -10.09 12.20
N GLN A 403 -7.90 -10.46 11.69
CA GLN A 403 -7.69 -10.81 10.28
C GLN A 403 -8.11 -12.25 9.95
N GLY A 404 -8.64 -12.98 10.92
CA GLY A 404 -9.12 -14.34 10.72
C GLY A 404 -8.07 -15.44 10.99
N HIS A 405 -6.86 -15.13 11.46
CA HIS A 405 -5.82 -16.15 11.69
C HIS A 405 -6.23 -17.16 12.78
N PRO A 406 -6.45 -18.46 12.46
CA PRO A 406 -7.10 -19.39 13.40
C PRO A 406 -6.28 -19.70 14.66
N LEU A 407 -4.94 -19.81 14.53
CA LEU A 407 -4.06 -20.03 15.68
C LEU A 407 -4.06 -18.79 16.61
N ALA A 408 -4.10 -17.59 16.05
CA ALA A 408 -4.16 -16.37 16.84
C ALA A 408 -5.50 -16.23 17.57
N GLN A 409 -6.62 -16.59 16.91
CA GLN A 409 -7.94 -16.64 17.54
C GLN A 409 -7.95 -17.62 18.72
N TYR A 410 -7.37 -18.81 18.53
CA TYR A 410 -7.25 -19.81 19.57
C TYR A 410 -6.38 -19.32 20.76
N ARG A 411 -5.18 -18.77 20.49
CA ARG A 411 -4.29 -18.24 21.53
C ARG A 411 -4.90 -17.07 22.29
N LEU A 412 -5.60 -16.17 21.59
CA LEU A 412 -6.32 -15.07 22.20
C LEU A 412 -7.44 -15.57 23.11
N ALA A 413 -8.17 -16.62 22.70
CA ALA A 413 -9.17 -17.28 23.54
C ALA A 413 -8.54 -17.86 24.81
N GLU A 414 -7.39 -18.54 24.73
CA GLU A 414 -6.66 -19.03 25.90
C GLU A 414 -6.26 -17.90 26.84
N CYS A 415 -5.80 -16.75 26.30
CA CYS A 415 -5.45 -15.57 27.10
C CYS A 415 -6.68 -15.05 27.88
N TYR A 416 -7.83 -14.91 27.23
CA TYR A 416 -9.07 -14.52 27.91
C TYR A 416 -9.53 -15.57 28.93
N GLN A 417 -9.37 -16.84 28.64
CA GLN A 417 -9.75 -17.93 29.56
C GLN A 417 -8.92 -17.93 30.85
N ARG A 418 -7.61 -17.63 30.74
CA ARG A 418 -6.67 -17.67 31.88
C ARG A 418 -6.49 -16.31 32.57
N GLY A 419 -6.81 -15.21 31.88
CA GLY A 419 -6.47 -13.86 32.33
C GLY A 419 -5.00 -13.49 32.02
N ASP A 420 -4.39 -14.11 31.01
CA ASP A 420 -3.00 -13.91 30.63
C ASP A 420 -2.87 -12.62 29.80
N GLY A 421 -2.38 -11.53 30.40
CA GLY A 421 -2.19 -10.23 29.74
C GLY A 421 -3.46 -9.43 29.49
N VAL A 422 -4.63 -9.99 29.79
CA VAL A 422 -5.97 -9.36 29.75
C VAL A 422 -6.78 -9.82 30.95
N PRO A 423 -7.81 -9.05 31.39
CA PRO A 423 -8.76 -9.54 32.39
C PRO A 423 -9.43 -10.83 31.92
N GLN A 424 -9.56 -11.80 32.84
CA GLN A 424 -10.24 -13.06 32.55
C GLN A 424 -11.69 -12.81 32.08
N ASN A 425 -12.05 -13.43 30.95
CA ASN A 425 -13.39 -13.32 30.38
C ASN A 425 -13.76 -14.57 29.58
N PHE A 426 -14.52 -15.47 30.19
CA PHE A 426 -14.93 -16.72 29.56
C PHE A 426 -15.85 -16.52 28.34
N GLY A 427 -16.67 -15.46 28.34
CA GLY A 427 -17.54 -15.14 27.20
C GLY A 427 -16.73 -14.79 25.96
N GLU A 428 -15.74 -13.92 26.11
CA GLU A 428 -14.80 -13.59 25.02
C GLU A 428 -13.98 -14.81 24.59
N ALA A 429 -13.52 -15.63 25.53
CA ALA A 429 -12.78 -16.86 25.19
C ALA A 429 -13.62 -17.78 24.29
N ILE A 430 -14.88 -18.05 24.67
CA ILE A 430 -15.80 -18.86 23.86
C ILE A 430 -16.04 -18.23 22.48
N ASN A 431 -16.21 -16.92 22.39
CA ASN A 431 -16.41 -16.23 21.12
C ASN A 431 -15.21 -16.42 20.18
N TRP A 432 -14.00 -16.30 20.69
CA TRP A 432 -12.79 -16.49 19.89
C TRP A 432 -12.55 -17.99 19.54
N TYR A 433 -12.80 -18.91 20.45
CA TYR A 433 -12.77 -20.35 20.13
C TYR A 433 -13.77 -20.71 19.02
N ARG A 434 -15.00 -20.15 19.04
CA ARG A 434 -15.99 -20.35 17.97
C ARG A 434 -15.51 -19.86 16.61
N ARG A 435 -14.84 -18.70 16.56
CA ARG A 435 -14.27 -18.18 15.32
C ARG A 435 -13.17 -19.09 14.76
N ALA A 436 -12.29 -19.60 15.60
CA ALA A 436 -11.27 -20.55 15.17
C ALA A 436 -11.90 -21.89 14.74
N ALA A 437 -12.90 -22.38 15.47
CA ALA A 437 -13.62 -23.61 15.17
C ALA A 437 -14.42 -23.52 13.84
N SER A 438 -14.97 -22.34 13.50
CA SER A 438 -15.65 -22.16 12.22
C SER A 438 -14.71 -22.35 11.00
N GLN A 439 -13.41 -22.25 11.21
CA GLN A 439 -12.37 -22.53 10.24
C GLN A 439 -11.83 -23.98 10.34
N GLN A 440 -12.54 -24.87 11.02
CA GLN A 440 -12.17 -26.26 11.23
C GLN A 440 -10.83 -26.44 12.02
N TYR A 441 -10.45 -25.43 12.83
CA TYR A 441 -9.24 -25.56 13.66
C TYR A 441 -9.49 -26.55 14.80
N LEU A 442 -8.93 -27.74 14.69
CA LEU A 442 -9.20 -28.89 15.55
C LEU A 442 -9.04 -28.59 17.05
N PRO A 443 -7.94 -27.91 17.52
CA PRO A 443 -7.83 -27.60 18.95
C PRO A 443 -8.95 -26.68 19.47
N ALA A 444 -9.51 -25.81 18.64
CA ALA A 444 -10.63 -24.96 19.05
C ALA A 444 -11.95 -25.73 19.13
N LEU A 445 -12.18 -26.68 18.22
CA LEU A 445 -13.32 -27.60 18.29
C LEU A 445 -13.28 -28.46 19.55
N GLN A 446 -12.11 -28.99 19.87
CA GLN A 446 -11.89 -29.74 21.11
C GLN A 446 -12.18 -28.88 22.34
N LYS A 447 -11.62 -27.66 22.39
CA LYS A 447 -11.85 -26.75 23.52
C LYS A 447 -13.32 -26.36 23.70
N LEU A 448 -14.05 -26.17 22.63
CA LEU A 448 -15.50 -25.91 22.72
C LEU A 448 -16.27 -27.15 23.23
N SER A 449 -15.91 -28.36 22.75
CA SER A 449 -16.47 -29.57 23.26
C SER A 449 -16.26 -29.69 24.79
N GLU A 450 -15.03 -29.48 25.27
CA GLU A 450 -14.69 -29.50 26.70
C GLU A 450 -15.45 -28.40 27.50
N CYS A 451 -15.56 -27.16 26.95
CA CYS A 451 -16.25 -26.07 27.62
C CYS A 451 -17.76 -26.32 27.81
N TYR A 452 -18.38 -27.07 26.90
CA TYR A 452 -19.80 -27.43 26.98
C TYR A 452 -20.04 -28.83 27.53
N GLU A 453 -19.01 -29.61 27.81
CA GLU A 453 -19.12 -30.92 28.41
C GLU A 453 -19.73 -30.79 29.82
N GLY A 454 -20.86 -31.47 30.07
CA GLY A 454 -21.58 -31.41 31.35
C GLY A 454 -22.44 -30.15 31.57
N ASP A 455 -22.54 -29.24 30.57
CA ASP A 455 -23.48 -28.11 30.65
C ASP A 455 -24.91 -28.57 30.49
N SER A 456 -25.55 -28.82 31.63
CA SER A 456 -26.96 -29.25 31.68
C SER A 456 -27.95 -28.20 31.17
N GLN A 457 -27.52 -26.93 31.02
CA GLN A 457 -28.35 -25.88 30.51
C GLN A 457 -28.35 -25.82 28.98
N ASN A 458 -27.29 -26.34 28.32
CA ASN A 458 -27.14 -26.31 26.87
C ASN A 458 -26.71 -27.67 26.26
N PRO A 459 -27.46 -28.77 26.47
CA PRO A 459 -27.08 -30.12 26.02
C PRO A 459 -26.95 -30.19 24.46
N THR A 460 -27.71 -29.37 23.75
CA THR A 460 -27.66 -29.30 22.30
C THR A 460 -26.33 -28.72 21.78
N LEU A 461 -25.76 -27.75 22.46
CA LEU A 461 -24.46 -27.17 22.11
C LEU A 461 -23.31 -28.13 22.45
N SER A 462 -23.40 -28.84 23.58
CA SER A 462 -22.45 -29.88 23.95
C SER A 462 -22.38 -30.94 22.84
N THR A 463 -23.53 -31.51 22.48
CA THR A 463 -23.62 -32.53 21.41
C THR A 463 -23.14 -31.97 20.05
N PHE A 464 -23.48 -30.75 19.72
CA PHE A 464 -23.06 -30.10 18.46
C PHE A 464 -21.54 -29.99 18.33
N TRP A 465 -20.87 -29.45 19.37
CA TRP A 465 -19.41 -29.26 19.33
C TRP A 465 -18.66 -30.56 19.43
N HIS A 466 -19.15 -31.52 20.20
CA HIS A 466 -18.59 -32.88 20.26
C HIS A 466 -18.64 -33.56 18.89
N ASN A 467 -19.78 -33.54 18.22
CA ASN A 467 -19.93 -34.14 16.87
C ASN A 467 -19.08 -33.39 15.82
N ALA A 468 -18.96 -32.06 15.92
CA ALA A 468 -18.10 -31.28 15.03
C ALA A 468 -16.61 -31.63 15.22
N TYR A 469 -16.16 -31.84 16.46
CA TYR A 469 -14.81 -32.28 16.78
C TYR A 469 -14.54 -33.69 16.23
N GLU A 470 -15.39 -34.66 16.53
CA GLU A 470 -15.26 -36.05 16.05
C GLU A 470 -15.22 -36.12 14.50
N LYS A 471 -16.09 -35.36 13.82
CA LYS A 471 -16.09 -35.30 12.38
C LYS A 471 -14.79 -34.71 11.81
N ALA A 472 -14.25 -33.67 12.42
CA ALA A 472 -12.99 -33.06 12.01
C ALA A 472 -11.79 -33.99 12.28
N LEU A 473 -11.81 -34.71 13.40
CA LEU A 473 -10.80 -35.70 13.77
C LEU A 473 -10.74 -36.84 12.73
N GLN A 474 -11.90 -37.43 12.39
CA GLN A 474 -12.01 -38.46 11.35
C GLN A 474 -11.56 -37.97 9.96
N ALA A 475 -11.75 -36.72 9.65
CA ALA A 475 -11.29 -36.15 8.38
C ALA A 475 -9.76 -36.02 8.34
N THR A 476 -9.11 -35.68 9.47
CA THR A 476 -7.64 -35.61 9.58
C THR A 476 -6.99 -36.98 9.54
N GLU A 477 -7.58 -37.99 10.14
CA GLU A 477 -7.09 -39.39 10.09
C GLU A 477 -7.14 -39.99 8.68
N LYS A 478 -8.10 -39.61 7.86
CA LYS A 478 -8.21 -40.05 6.45
C LYS A 478 -7.19 -39.41 5.50
N VAL A 479 -6.56 -38.30 5.87
CA VAL A 479 -5.59 -37.56 5.06
C VAL A 479 -4.14 -37.98 5.35
N LEU A 480 -3.89 -38.73 6.43
CA LEU A 480 -2.59 -39.36 6.69
C LEU A 480 -2.59 -40.80 6.15
N PRO A 481 -2.10 -41.07 4.92
CA PRO A 481 -1.72 -42.43 4.55
C PRO A 481 -0.40 -42.76 5.30
N PHE A 482 -0.34 -43.92 5.87
CA PHE A 482 0.81 -44.56 6.53
C PHE A 482 2.11 -44.39 5.74
#